data_94d7f2849b4170495ec413ef171c8aeb
#
_entry.id   94d7f2849b4170495ec413ef171c8aeb
#
_cell.length_a   1.000
_cell.length_b   1.000
_cell.length_c   1.000
_cell.angle_alpha   90.00
_cell.angle_beta   90.00
_cell.angle_gamma   90.00
#
_symmetry.space_group_name_H-M   'P 1'
#
loop_
_entity.id
_entity.type
_entity.pdbx_description
1 polymer ?
#
loop_
_entity_poly.entity_id
_entity_poly.type
_entity_poly.pdbx_seq_one_letter_code
_entity_poly.pdbx_strand_id
1 'polypeptide(L)'
;MSKERLQAFTDAVLAIIMTILVLELEAPKEMSFAGFWELRESFFSYAVSFFWIGAMWVTNHNEGHYVRKIRLSTVWWTIVTSFFASLFPYTTSLVDSHFNNSFAQGLYGIVVLLVSISKVMESRSLVLADPDNKTLAQSSLIANRGIWWDLTVKVLGFILSVTVFAPAMMISVLLTLIVFVIPAQVTMARQLN
;
A
#
# COMPACT_ATOMS: atom_id res chain seq x y z
N MET A 1 21.49 -2.61 13.23
CA MET A 1 20.21 -2.05 13.69
C MET A 1 19.35 -3.18 14.18
N SER A 2 18.60 -3.02 15.28
CA SER A 2 17.70 -4.08 15.74
C SER A 2 16.39 -4.10 14.93
N LYS A 3 15.71 -5.24 14.93
CA LYS A 3 14.40 -5.45 14.27
C LYS A 3 13.35 -4.46 14.82
N GLU A 4 13.31 -4.29 16.12
CA GLU A 4 12.35 -3.41 16.82
C GLU A 4 12.50 -1.94 16.40
N ARG A 5 13.74 -1.49 16.20
CA ARG A 5 14.00 -0.12 15.72
C ARG A 5 13.57 0.08 14.27
N LEU A 6 13.73 -0.95 13.42
CA LEU A 6 13.28 -0.89 12.02
C LEU A 6 11.75 -0.86 11.95
N GLN A 7 11.08 -1.68 12.76
CA GLN A 7 9.61 -1.68 12.86
C GLN A 7 9.09 -0.34 13.37
N ALA A 8 9.65 0.18 14.47
CA ALA A 8 9.25 1.48 15.00
C ALA A 8 9.43 2.62 13.98
N PHE A 9 10.50 2.59 13.19
CA PHE A 9 10.71 3.53 12.09
C PHE A 9 9.60 3.43 11.04
N THR A 10 9.29 2.21 10.60
CA THR A 10 8.25 1.98 9.58
C THR A 10 6.88 2.41 10.08
N ASP A 11 6.54 2.05 11.33
CA ASP A 11 5.27 2.43 11.95
C ASP A 11 5.11 3.94 12.02
N ALA A 12 6.15 4.66 12.42
CA ALA A 12 6.15 6.12 12.47
C ALA A 12 5.96 6.74 11.07
N VAL A 13 6.67 6.24 10.06
CA VAL A 13 6.55 6.76 8.68
C VAL A 13 5.14 6.53 8.14
N LEU A 14 4.59 5.33 8.27
CA LEU A 14 3.25 5.02 7.77
C LEU A 14 2.16 5.83 8.49
N ALA A 15 2.29 6.00 9.82
CA ALA A 15 1.35 6.82 10.59
C ALA A 15 1.36 8.29 10.12
N ILE A 16 2.54 8.86 9.85
CA ILE A 16 2.66 10.22 9.30
C ILE A 16 2.02 10.31 7.92
N ILE A 17 2.29 9.35 7.02
CA ILE A 17 1.70 9.33 5.67
C ILE A 17 0.16 9.31 5.76
N MET A 18 -0.41 8.45 6.63
CA MET A 18 -1.86 8.37 6.83
C MET A 18 -2.47 9.67 7.35
N THR A 19 -1.77 10.38 8.23
CA THR A 19 -2.26 11.66 8.76
C THR A 19 -2.11 12.81 7.76
N ILE A 20 -1.11 12.79 6.88
CA ILE A 20 -0.97 13.79 5.81
C ILE A 20 -2.07 13.63 4.76
N LEU A 21 -2.50 12.40 4.45
CA LEU A 21 -3.56 12.15 3.46
C LEU A 21 -4.84 12.96 3.73
N VAL A 22 -5.25 13.11 4.99
CA VAL A 22 -6.46 13.87 5.31
C VAL A 22 -6.29 15.38 5.10
N LEU A 23 -5.06 15.88 5.18
CA LEU A 23 -4.77 17.31 4.97
C LEU A 23 -4.86 17.73 3.50
N GLU A 24 -4.80 16.75 2.58
CA GLU A 24 -4.96 16.99 1.15
C GLU A 24 -6.44 17.15 0.73
N LEU A 25 -7.40 16.80 1.60
CA LEU A 25 -8.83 16.99 1.32
C LEU A 25 -9.20 18.47 1.36
N GLU A 26 -9.75 18.98 0.27
CA GLU A 26 -10.27 20.34 0.20
C GLU A 26 -11.58 20.51 0.96
N ALA A 27 -11.81 21.70 1.48
CA ALA A 27 -13.12 22.04 2.05
C ALA A 27 -14.16 22.24 0.93
N PRO A 28 -15.45 21.88 1.16
CA PRO A 28 -16.49 22.11 0.17
C PRO A 28 -16.65 23.64 -0.07
N LYS A 29 -16.88 24.01 -1.33
CA LYS A 29 -17.09 25.42 -1.72
C LYS A 29 -18.32 26.01 -1.04
N GLU A 30 -19.34 25.20 -0.86
CA GLU A 30 -20.57 25.55 -0.13
C GLU A 30 -20.79 24.56 1.01
N MET A 31 -21.11 25.07 2.20
CA MET A 31 -21.44 24.26 3.38
C MET A 31 -22.86 23.72 3.26
N SER A 32 -23.07 22.83 2.28
CA SER A 32 -24.33 22.16 1.97
C SER A 32 -24.10 20.69 1.67
N PHE A 33 -25.15 19.87 1.72
CA PHE A 33 -25.05 18.45 1.32
C PHE A 33 -24.61 18.31 -0.15
N ALA A 34 -25.05 19.22 -1.02
CA ALA A 34 -24.63 19.23 -2.42
C ALA A 34 -23.14 19.52 -2.57
N GLY A 35 -22.61 20.54 -1.86
CA GLY A 35 -21.17 20.85 -1.87
C GLY A 35 -20.31 19.70 -1.32
N PHE A 36 -20.82 18.97 -0.32
CA PHE A 36 -20.14 17.77 0.18
C PHE A 36 -20.16 16.62 -0.84
N TRP A 37 -21.26 16.47 -1.59
CA TRP A 37 -21.39 15.45 -2.62
C TRP A 37 -20.49 15.70 -3.83
N GLU A 38 -20.13 16.96 -4.10
CA GLU A 38 -19.15 17.30 -5.13
C GLU A 38 -17.76 16.70 -4.82
N LEU A 39 -17.40 16.56 -3.54
CA LEU A 39 -16.13 15.99 -3.09
C LEU A 39 -16.11 14.45 -3.03
N ARG A 40 -17.11 13.75 -3.53
CA ARG A 40 -17.19 12.27 -3.44
C ARG A 40 -16.00 11.55 -4.06
N GLU A 41 -15.45 12.07 -5.15
CA GLU A 41 -14.27 11.51 -5.81
C GLU A 41 -13.02 11.70 -4.94
N SER A 42 -12.89 12.86 -4.30
CA SER A 42 -11.84 13.20 -3.35
C SER A 42 -11.87 12.28 -2.12
N PHE A 43 -13.03 12.13 -1.50
CA PHE A 43 -13.20 11.19 -0.39
C PHE A 43 -12.94 9.74 -0.80
N PHE A 44 -13.29 9.34 -2.02
CA PHE A 44 -13.02 8.01 -2.53
C PHE A 44 -11.50 7.78 -2.68
N SER A 45 -10.77 8.70 -3.33
CA SER A 45 -9.32 8.61 -3.50
C SER A 45 -8.59 8.57 -2.16
N TYR A 46 -8.99 9.45 -1.24
CA TYR A 46 -8.48 9.48 0.12
C TYR A 46 -8.72 8.13 0.83
N ALA A 47 -9.96 7.63 0.83
CA ALA A 47 -10.30 6.39 1.52
C ALA A 47 -9.52 5.19 0.97
N VAL A 48 -9.43 5.04 -0.36
CA VAL A 48 -8.67 3.97 -1.00
C VAL A 48 -7.20 4.04 -0.60
N SER A 49 -6.58 5.20 -0.66
CA SER A 49 -5.17 5.40 -0.31
C SER A 49 -4.92 5.16 1.18
N PHE A 50 -5.79 5.67 2.06
CA PHE A 50 -5.69 5.50 3.52
C PHE A 50 -5.77 4.02 3.91
N PHE A 51 -6.79 3.31 3.43
CA PHE A 51 -6.95 1.90 3.76
C PHE A 51 -5.87 1.02 3.13
N TRP A 52 -5.32 1.40 1.97
CA TRP A 52 -4.22 0.67 1.36
C TRP A 52 -2.92 0.82 2.18
N ILE A 53 -2.57 2.02 2.64
CA ILE A 53 -1.44 2.26 3.55
C ILE A 53 -1.68 1.56 4.90
N GLY A 54 -2.90 1.63 5.43
CA GLY A 54 -3.27 0.91 6.65
C GLY A 54 -3.13 -0.61 6.53
N ALA A 55 -3.51 -1.17 5.38
CA ALA A 55 -3.31 -2.59 5.10
C ALA A 55 -1.83 -2.95 4.97
N MET A 56 -0.99 -2.07 4.43
CA MET A 56 0.46 -2.26 4.41
C MET A 56 1.03 -2.28 5.83
N TRP A 57 0.54 -1.40 6.71
CA TRP A 57 0.93 -1.40 8.12
C TRP A 57 0.55 -2.73 8.82
N VAL A 58 -0.70 -3.21 8.64
CA VAL A 58 -1.13 -4.50 9.20
C VAL A 58 -0.27 -5.65 8.69
N THR A 59 0.09 -5.66 7.40
CA THR A 59 0.99 -6.66 6.81
C THR A 59 2.36 -6.64 7.48
N ASN A 60 2.96 -5.45 7.64
CA ASN A 60 4.25 -5.28 8.32
C ASN A 60 4.20 -5.74 9.77
N HIS A 61 3.12 -5.42 10.49
CA HIS A 61 2.91 -5.86 11.86
C HIS A 61 2.87 -7.39 11.96
N ASN A 62 2.06 -8.04 11.13
CA ASN A 62 1.92 -9.50 11.12
C ASN A 62 3.23 -10.21 10.71
N GLU A 63 3.91 -9.76 9.66
CA GLU A 63 5.22 -10.29 9.26
C GLU A 63 6.26 -10.14 10.39
N GLY A 64 6.23 -9.02 11.11
CA GLY A 64 7.13 -8.70 12.20
C GLY A 64 7.15 -9.74 13.32
N HIS A 65 6.05 -10.44 13.58
CA HIS A 65 6.01 -11.53 14.56
C HIS A 65 6.89 -12.72 14.19
N TYR A 66 7.04 -13.01 12.91
CA TYR A 66 7.84 -14.14 12.42
C TYR A 66 9.32 -13.78 12.19
N VAL A 67 9.65 -12.50 12.06
CA VAL A 67 11.03 -12.04 11.79
C VAL A 67 11.89 -12.20 13.05
N ARG A 68 13.02 -12.91 12.94
CA ARG A 68 14.03 -13.07 14.02
C ARG A 68 15.30 -12.32 13.70
N LYS A 69 15.70 -12.28 12.43
CA LYS A 69 16.94 -11.66 11.97
C LYS A 69 16.66 -10.72 10.81
N ILE A 70 17.41 -9.63 10.75
CA ILE A 70 17.39 -8.68 9.63
C ILE A 70 18.81 -8.52 9.07
N ARG A 71 18.90 -8.23 7.76
CA ARG A 71 20.13 -7.91 7.05
C ARG A 71 20.16 -6.44 6.65
N LEU A 72 21.31 -5.95 6.26
CA LEU A 72 21.44 -4.58 5.74
C LEU A 72 20.56 -4.36 4.49
N SER A 73 20.44 -5.39 3.63
CA SER A 73 19.54 -5.33 2.47
C SER A 73 18.07 -5.15 2.87
N THR A 74 17.63 -5.77 3.98
CA THR A 74 16.26 -5.57 4.51
C THR A 74 16.04 -4.12 4.89
N VAL A 75 17.00 -3.54 5.61
CA VAL A 75 16.94 -2.12 6.01
C VAL A 75 16.80 -1.20 4.80
N TRP A 76 17.61 -1.43 3.76
CA TRP A 76 17.55 -0.63 2.54
C TRP A 76 16.22 -0.79 1.80
N TRP A 77 15.70 -2.03 1.67
CA TRP A 77 14.40 -2.23 1.03
C TRP A 77 13.26 -1.60 1.82
N THR A 78 13.30 -1.64 3.17
CA THR A 78 12.33 -0.92 4.01
C THR A 78 12.39 0.59 3.78
N ILE A 79 13.59 1.18 3.65
CA ILE A 79 13.74 2.60 3.33
C ILE A 79 13.20 2.92 1.93
N VAL A 80 13.48 2.09 0.93
CA VAL A 80 12.97 2.27 -0.44
C VAL A 80 11.44 2.17 -0.47
N THR A 81 10.86 1.18 0.23
CA THR A 81 9.41 1.05 0.37
C THR A 81 8.79 2.28 1.04
N SER A 82 9.41 2.76 2.12
CA SER A 82 8.98 3.96 2.84
C SER A 82 9.08 5.22 1.98
N PHE A 83 10.13 5.34 1.17
CA PHE A 83 10.31 6.45 0.23
C PHE A 83 9.16 6.50 -0.80
N PHE A 84 8.88 5.38 -1.48
CA PHE A 84 7.76 5.35 -2.44
C PHE A 84 6.42 5.55 -1.75
N ALA A 85 6.21 4.97 -0.57
CA ALA A 85 5.00 5.17 0.21
C ALA A 85 4.79 6.65 0.60
N SER A 86 5.86 7.39 0.87
CA SER A 86 5.76 8.82 1.22
C SER A 86 5.25 9.71 0.06
N LEU A 87 5.23 9.20 -1.17
CA LEU A 87 4.67 9.90 -2.33
C LEU A 87 3.14 9.75 -2.44
N PHE A 88 2.52 8.89 -1.60
CA PHE A 88 1.07 8.65 -1.67
C PHE A 88 0.24 9.91 -1.44
N PRO A 89 0.49 10.75 -0.42
CA PRO A 89 -0.31 11.97 -0.24
C PRO A 89 -0.28 12.84 -1.50
N TYR A 90 0.88 13.07 -2.05
CA TYR A 90 1.05 13.89 -3.27
C TYR A 90 0.29 13.30 -4.47
N THR A 91 0.46 12.01 -4.76
CA THR A 91 -0.21 11.39 -5.93
C THR A 91 -1.70 11.21 -5.71
N THR A 92 -2.15 11.03 -4.46
CA THR A 92 -3.58 11.03 -4.12
C THR A 92 -4.20 12.40 -4.35
N SER A 93 -3.54 13.47 -3.96
CA SER A 93 -3.97 14.86 -4.21
C SER A 93 -4.09 15.18 -5.70
N LEU A 94 -3.16 14.66 -6.53
CA LEU A 94 -3.27 14.81 -7.99
C LEU A 94 -4.50 14.09 -8.57
N VAL A 95 -4.78 12.87 -8.11
CA VAL A 95 -5.98 12.13 -8.51
C VAL A 95 -7.24 12.81 -7.98
N ASP A 96 -7.19 13.35 -6.80
CA ASP A 96 -8.26 14.09 -6.14
C ASP A 96 -8.73 15.26 -6.99
N SER A 97 -7.79 16.10 -7.39
CA SER A 97 -8.05 17.27 -8.22
C SER A 97 -8.41 16.90 -9.68
N HIS A 98 -8.02 15.71 -10.16
CA HIS A 98 -8.14 15.31 -11.57
C HIS A 98 -8.51 13.83 -11.70
N PHE A 99 -9.61 13.41 -11.09
CA PHE A 99 -10.00 11.99 -10.96
C PHE A 99 -10.10 11.25 -12.30
N ASN A 100 -10.61 11.90 -13.33
CA ASN A 100 -10.80 11.34 -14.66
C ASN A 100 -9.61 11.59 -15.61
N ASN A 101 -8.47 12.06 -15.08
CA ASN A 101 -7.28 12.32 -15.87
C ASN A 101 -6.34 11.10 -15.87
N SER A 102 -6.07 10.52 -17.04
CA SER A 102 -5.21 9.34 -17.20
C SER A 102 -3.78 9.55 -16.72
N PHE A 103 -3.24 10.77 -16.82
CA PHE A 103 -1.89 11.08 -16.35
C PHE A 103 -1.81 11.09 -14.83
N ALA A 104 -2.78 11.71 -14.14
CA ALA A 104 -2.85 11.72 -12.68
C ALA A 104 -2.99 10.29 -12.13
N GLN A 105 -3.93 9.51 -12.67
CA GLN A 105 -4.12 8.10 -12.33
C GLN A 105 -2.88 7.25 -12.65
N GLY A 106 -2.19 7.54 -13.75
CA GLY A 106 -0.94 6.89 -14.14
C GLY A 106 0.19 7.14 -13.14
N LEU A 107 0.38 8.39 -12.68
CA LEU A 107 1.37 8.72 -11.64
C LEU A 107 1.08 8.00 -10.32
N TYR A 108 -0.18 8.00 -9.88
CA TYR A 108 -0.62 7.24 -8.72
C TYR A 108 -0.32 5.74 -8.90
N GLY A 109 -0.65 5.19 -10.06
CA GLY A 109 -0.39 3.79 -10.39
C GLY A 109 1.09 3.42 -10.38
N ILE A 110 1.97 4.28 -10.89
CA ILE A 110 3.42 4.08 -10.83
C ILE A 110 3.87 3.96 -9.37
N VAL A 111 3.41 4.86 -8.49
CA VAL A 111 3.77 4.82 -7.06
C VAL A 111 3.26 3.54 -6.41
N VAL A 112 2.00 3.14 -6.66
CA VAL A 112 1.42 1.88 -6.17
C VAL A 112 2.27 0.67 -6.60
N LEU A 113 2.66 0.60 -7.87
CA LEU A 113 3.48 -0.49 -8.40
C LEU A 113 4.88 -0.51 -7.80
N LEU A 114 5.53 0.64 -7.65
CA LEU A 114 6.85 0.75 -7.03
C LEU A 114 6.84 0.33 -5.56
N VAL A 115 5.83 0.71 -4.79
CA VAL A 115 5.65 0.23 -3.42
C VAL A 115 5.41 -1.28 -3.40
N SER A 116 4.55 -1.81 -4.27
CA SER A 116 4.28 -3.25 -4.33
C SER A 116 5.53 -4.07 -4.68
N ILE A 117 6.33 -3.60 -5.64
CA ILE A 117 7.60 -4.26 -6.04
C ILE A 117 8.63 -4.18 -4.91
N SER A 118 8.82 -3.01 -4.31
CA SER A 118 9.79 -2.85 -3.21
C SER A 118 9.40 -3.70 -2.00
N LYS A 119 8.10 -3.86 -1.71
CA LYS A 119 7.61 -4.74 -0.64
C LYS A 119 7.91 -6.22 -0.93
N VAL A 120 7.80 -6.67 -2.19
CA VAL A 120 8.24 -8.02 -2.59
C VAL A 120 9.74 -8.22 -2.34
N MET A 121 10.57 -7.23 -2.66
CA MET A 121 12.01 -7.31 -2.45
C MET A 121 12.37 -7.30 -0.95
N GLU A 122 11.65 -6.50 -0.15
CA GLU A 122 11.78 -6.49 1.30
C GLU A 122 11.46 -7.87 1.90
N SER A 123 10.32 -8.46 1.56
CA SER A 123 9.89 -9.79 2.02
C SER A 123 10.90 -10.88 1.63
N ARG A 124 11.41 -10.86 0.39
CA ARG A 124 12.48 -11.77 -0.05
C ARG A 124 13.76 -11.60 0.77
N SER A 125 14.12 -10.35 1.07
CA SER A 125 15.31 -10.04 1.91
C SER A 125 15.17 -10.56 3.34
N LEU A 126 13.95 -10.54 3.91
CA LEU A 126 13.65 -11.10 5.23
C LEU A 126 13.83 -12.62 5.24
N VAL A 127 13.30 -13.34 4.26
CA VAL A 127 13.48 -14.80 4.13
C VAL A 127 14.96 -15.15 3.97
N LEU A 128 15.71 -14.40 3.17
CA LEU A 128 17.16 -14.62 2.99
C LEU A 128 17.99 -14.28 4.24
N ALA A 129 17.45 -13.49 5.17
CA ALA A 129 18.12 -13.15 6.42
C ALA A 129 18.11 -14.30 7.45
N ASP A 130 17.10 -15.16 7.39
CA ASP A 130 16.91 -16.29 8.29
C ASP A 130 16.37 -17.52 7.54
N PRO A 131 17.23 -18.20 6.73
CA PRO A 131 16.81 -19.33 5.88
C PRO A 131 16.23 -20.52 6.66
N ASP A 132 16.64 -20.67 7.91
CA ASP A 132 16.19 -21.75 8.80
C ASP A 132 14.81 -21.49 9.41
N ASN A 133 14.28 -20.30 9.22
CA ASN A 133 12.98 -19.90 9.74
C ASN A 133 11.84 -20.35 8.81
N LYS A 134 11.44 -21.61 8.96
CA LYS A 134 10.38 -22.22 8.15
C LYS A 134 9.04 -21.49 8.25
N THR A 135 8.71 -20.94 9.43
CA THR A 135 7.48 -20.20 9.65
C THR A 135 7.46 -18.90 8.84
N LEU A 136 8.55 -18.14 8.86
CA LEU A 136 8.69 -16.93 8.04
C LEU A 136 8.64 -17.26 6.55
N ALA A 137 9.37 -18.29 6.11
CA ALA A 137 9.37 -18.72 4.71
C ALA A 137 7.97 -19.16 4.26
N GLN A 138 7.22 -19.85 5.09
CA GLN A 138 5.88 -20.33 4.79
C GLN A 138 4.86 -19.17 4.77
N SER A 139 4.92 -18.24 5.70
CA SER A 139 4.07 -17.04 5.71
C SER A 139 4.37 -16.15 4.50
N SER A 140 5.63 -15.99 4.15
CA SER A 140 6.06 -15.23 2.97
C SER A 140 5.63 -15.91 1.64
N LEU A 141 5.58 -17.23 1.56
CA LEU A 141 5.07 -17.96 0.39
C LEU A 141 3.55 -17.80 0.23
N ILE A 142 2.81 -17.76 1.33
CA ILE A 142 1.36 -17.48 1.32
C ILE A 142 1.11 -16.05 0.86
N ALA A 143 1.85 -15.09 1.40
CA ALA A 143 1.80 -13.70 0.96
C ALA A 143 2.22 -13.54 -0.51
N ASN A 144 3.25 -14.27 -0.98
CA ASN A 144 3.71 -14.20 -2.37
C ASN A 144 2.69 -14.72 -3.39
N ARG A 145 1.87 -15.71 -3.09
CA ARG A 145 0.80 -16.13 -4.02
C ARG A 145 -0.23 -15.02 -4.23
N GLY A 146 -0.67 -14.37 -3.16
CA GLY A 146 -1.56 -13.22 -3.24
C GLY A 146 -0.90 -12.00 -3.92
N ILE A 147 0.39 -11.76 -3.67
CA ILE A 147 1.15 -10.65 -4.23
C ILE A 147 1.21 -10.70 -5.76
N TRP A 148 1.40 -11.87 -6.38
CA TRP A 148 1.43 -11.97 -7.85
C TRP A 148 0.07 -11.64 -8.47
N TRP A 149 -1.04 -12.11 -7.88
CA TRP A 149 -2.37 -11.75 -8.32
C TRP A 149 -2.66 -10.28 -8.08
N ASP A 150 -2.32 -9.74 -6.91
CA ASP A 150 -2.40 -8.32 -6.57
C ASP A 150 -1.65 -7.46 -7.60
N LEU A 151 -0.40 -7.82 -7.89
CA LEU A 151 0.42 -7.09 -8.86
C LEU A 151 -0.16 -7.18 -10.29
N THR A 152 -0.65 -8.36 -10.69
CA THR A 152 -1.26 -8.54 -12.02
C THR A 152 -2.50 -7.66 -12.19
N VAL A 153 -3.39 -7.63 -11.20
CA VAL A 153 -4.60 -6.78 -11.24
C VAL A 153 -4.23 -5.29 -11.29
N LYS A 154 -3.22 -4.87 -10.51
CA LYS A 154 -2.73 -3.48 -10.52
C LYS A 154 -2.08 -3.10 -11.85
N VAL A 155 -1.31 -3.99 -12.48
CA VAL A 155 -0.72 -3.76 -13.80
C VAL A 155 -1.81 -3.64 -14.87
N LEU A 156 -2.82 -4.52 -14.84
CA LEU A 156 -3.97 -4.41 -15.74
C LEU A 156 -4.76 -3.13 -15.49
N GLY A 157 -5.00 -2.77 -14.23
CA GLY A 157 -5.63 -1.51 -13.86
C GLY A 157 -4.85 -0.29 -14.34
N PHE A 158 -3.52 -0.32 -14.23
CA PHE A 158 -2.64 0.73 -14.75
C PHE A 158 -2.76 0.87 -16.28
N ILE A 159 -2.67 -0.24 -17.02
CA ILE A 159 -2.80 -0.23 -18.49
C ILE A 159 -4.17 0.33 -18.90
N LEU A 160 -5.26 -0.17 -18.29
CA LEU A 160 -6.60 0.33 -18.58
C LEU A 160 -6.78 1.80 -18.23
N SER A 161 -6.17 2.25 -17.14
CA SER A 161 -6.24 3.65 -16.68
C SER A 161 -5.60 4.62 -17.69
N VAL A 162 -4.47 4.23 -18.28
CA VAL A 162 -3.74 5.08 -19.23
C VAL A 162 -4.34 5.02 -20.64
N THR A 163 -5.05 3.91 -21.00
CA THR A 163 -5.52 3.69 -22.38
C THR A 163 -7.00 3.97 -22.59
N VAL A 164 -7.87 3.57 -21.66
CA VAL A 164 -9.32 3.51 -21.91
C VAL A 164 -10.15 4.21 -20.84
N PHE A 165 -9.85 3.97 -19.56
CA PHE A 165 -10.70 4.41 -18.45
C PHE A 165 -9.86 4.84 -17.24
N ALA A 166 -9.63 6.13 -17.10
CA ALA A 166 -8.76 6.70 -16.08
C ALA A 166 -8.99 6.13 -14.66
N PRO A 167 -10.21 6.04 -14.11
CA PRO A 167 -10.44 5.53 -12.75
C PRO A 167 -10.10 4.04 -12.53
N ALA A 168 -9.75 3.29 -13.60
CA ALA A 168 -9.42 1.86 -13.50
C ALA A 168 -8.29 1.58 -12.52
N MET A 169 -7.35 2.50 -12.36
CA MET A 169 -6.25 2.34 -11.40
C MET A 169 -6.76 2.30 -9.96
N MET A 170 -7.53 3.29 -9.55
CA MET A 170 -8.12 3.33 -8.20
C MET A 170 -9.02 2.14 -7.92
N ILE A 171 -9.83 1.75 -8.90
CA ILE A 171 -10.70 0.57 -8.80
C ILE A 171 -9.88 -0.71 -8.62
N SER A 172 -8.78 -0.86 -9.35
CA SER A 172 -7.91 -2.03 -9.22
C SER A 172 -7.25 -2.10 -7.84
N VAL A 173 -6.82 -0.97 -7.28
CA VAL A 173 -6.27 -0.90 -5.92
C VAL A 173 -7.32 -1.29 -4.88
N LEU A 174 -8.55 -0.78 -4.99
CA LEU A 174 -9.65 -1.15 -4.11
C LEU A 174 -9.99 -2.64 -4.21
N LEU A 175 -10.07 -3.18 -5.43
CA LEU A 175 -10.33 -4.60 -5.66
C LEU A 175 -9.26 -5.49 -5.03
N THR A 176 -7.98 -5.14 -5.22
CA THR A 176 -6.88 -5.92 -4.65
C THR A 176 -6.86 -5.86 -3.13
N LEU A 177 -7.20 -4.71 -2.56
CA LEU A 177 -7.32 -4.54 -1.12
C LEU A 177 -8.39 -5.49 -0.53
N ILE A 178 -9.58 -5.52 -1.12
CA ILE A 178 -10.71 -6.33 -0.62
C ILE A 178 -10.51 -7.81 -0.89
N VAL A 179 -10.02 -8.19 -2.08
CA VAL A 179 -10.02 -9.59 -2.53
C VAL A 179 -8.75 -10.33 -2.09
N PHE A 180 -7.61 -9.66 -2.04
CA PHE A 180 -6.33 -10.32 -1.78
C PHE A 180 -5.71 -9.91 -0.45
N VAL A 181 -5.63 -8.61 -0.16
CA VAL A 181 -4.86 -8.11 0.99
C VAL A 181 -5.58 -8.42 2.31
N ILE A 182 -6.83 -8.02 2.45
CA ILE A 182 -7.61 -8.26 3.69
C ILE A 182 -7.76 -9.75 4.00
N PRO A 183 -8.16 -10.64 3.05
CA PRO A 183 -8.27 -12.06 3.35
C PRO A 183 -6.93 -12.72 3.73
N ALA A 184 -5.82 -12.30 3.11
CA ALA A 184 -4.49 -12.79 3.47
C ALA A 184 -4.12 -12.41 4.90
N GLN A 185 -4.42 -11.18 5.33
CA GLN A 185 -4.16 -10.70 6.69
C GLN A 185 -5.00 -11.45 7.74
N VAL A 186 -6.29 -11.68 7.45
CA VAL A 186 -7.18 -12.47 8.34
C VAL A 186 -6.67 -13.90 8.50
N THR A 187 -6.16 -14.49 7.40
CA THR A 187 -5.59 -15.84 7.44
C THR A 187 -4.32 -15.89 8.28
N MET A 188 -3.41 -14.92 8.13
CA MET A 188 -2.20 -14.79 8.95
C MET A 188 -2.53 -14.59 10.44
N ALA A 189 -3.47 -13.70 10.75
CA ALA A 189 -3.86 -13.44 12.13
C ALA A 189 -4.45 -14.68 12.83
N ARG A 190 -5.17 -15.54 12.10
CA ARG A 190 -5.69 -16.83 12.64
C ARG A 190 -4.59 -17.85 12.92
N GLN A 191 -3.42 -17.73 12.34
CA GLN A 191 -2.28 -18.62 12.61
C GLN A 191 -1.46 -18.17 13.82
N LEU A 192 -1.66 -16.93 14.29
CA LEU A 192 -1.00 -16.36 15.47
C LEU A 192 -1.75 -16.62 16.78
N ASN A 193 -3.06 -16.95 16.70
CA ASN A 193 -3.91 -17.32 17.83
C ASN A 193 -4.08 -18.84 17.94
#